data_c3669529377d78f97503b50af89e8ed9
#
_entry.id   c3669529377d78f97503b50af89e8ed9
#
_cell.length_a   1.000
_cell.length_b   1.000
_cell.length_c   1.000
_cell.angle_alpha   90.00
_cell.angle_beta   90.00
_cell.angle_gamma   90.00
#
_symmetry.space_group_name_H-M   'P 1'
#
loop_
_entity.id
_entity.type
_entity.pdbx_description
1 polymer ?
#
loop_
_entity_poly.entity_id
_entity_poly.type
_entity_poly.pdbx_seq_one_letter_code
_entity_poly.pdbx_strand_id
1 'polypeptide(L)'
;MRSWIGSAALSLSAAAGVAQAATVNLNTWTAESYPAVSGFNPGIWTVAPDGSSVLQSVNGQPTFFYSDFSAQGTTVTGKIRVNQGAGDDDFIGFGLGFNPNDSTNPGANYLLIDWKKATQFFDFGAPSTSPGGNAPRGLAVSRVTGIPDADEFWQHANLNGTPAGSGLEELARGATLADVGWVEGQEYEFAFEFGPNNLVVRVDGVEQFDLVGAFGNGRMAFYNFSQANVRYSAFEVEPGPFPTPAPGTLALIGLALLGLHLSRRRRA
;
A
#
# COMPACT_ATOMS: atom_id res chain seq x y z
N MET A 1 -2.91 -49.44 52.24
CA MET A 1 -2.34 -49.24 50.87
C MET A 1 -2.91 -47.92 50.34
N ARG A 2 -2.09 -46.88 50.23
CA ARG A 2 -2.51 -45.58 49.67
C ARG A 2 -1.98 -45.50 48.24
N SER A 3 -2.89 -45.45 47.27
CA SER A 3 -2.61 -45.27 45.85
C SER A 3 -2.36 -43.80 45.55
N TRP A 4 -1.16 -43.49 45.04
CA TRP A 4 -0.83 -42.16 44.50
C TRP A 4 -1.18 -42.16 43.02
N ILE A 5 -2.16 -41.33 42.65
CA ILE A 5 -2.46 -41.04 41.23
C ILE A 5 -1.66 -39.79 40.86
N GLY A 6 -0.55 -39.95 40.13
CA GLY A 6 0.22 -38.86 39.60
C GLY A 6 -0.51 -38.23 38.43
N SER A 7 -0.85 -36.94 38.51
CA SER A 7 -1.33 -36.16 37.40
C SER A 7 -0.16 -35.73 36.53
N ALA A 8 -0.08 -36.25 35.32
CA ALA A 8 0.84 -35.79 34.30
C ALA A 8 0.24 -34.53 33.66
N ALA A 9 0.88 -33.38 33.88
CA ALA A 9 0.56 -32.13 33.17
C ALA A 9 1.24 -32.18 31.80
N LEU A 10 0.47 -32.27 30.73
CA LEU A 10 0.95 -32.11 29.36
C LEU A 10 1.14 -30.62 29.09
N SER A 11 2.40 -30.17 29.06
CA SER A 11 2.74 -28.82 28.61
C SER A 11 2.78 -28.81 27.07
N LEU A 12 1.77 -28.20 26.45
CA LEU A 12 1.77 -27.88 25.02
C LEU A 12 2.60 -26.61 24.82
N SER A 13 3.86 -26.75 24.42
CA SER A 13 4.65 -25.61 23.93
C SER A 13 4.24 -25.33 22.49
N ALA A 14 3.49 -24.24 22.26
CA ALA A 14 3.30 -23.71 20.92
C ALA A 14 4.63 -23.07 20.48
N ALA A 15 5.32 -23.67 19.54
CA ALA A 15 6.42 -23.02 18.85
C ALA A 15 5.81 -21.93 17.98
N ALA A 16 6.03 -20.67 18.35
CA ALA A 16 5.78 -19.53 17.46
C ALA A 16 6.84 -19.63 16.34
N GLY A 17 6.45 -20.11 15.17
CA GLY A 17 7.29 -20.04 13.98
C GLY A 17 7.54 -18.57 13.66
N VAL A 18 8.78 -18.17 13.49
CA VAL A 18 9.14 -16.87 12.95
C VAL A 18 8.66 -16.87 11.50
N ALA A 19 7.69 -16.02 11.18
CA ALA A 19 7.26 -15.85 9.80
C ALA A 19 8.43 -15.27 9.01
N GLN A 20 8.78 -15.93 7.92
CA GLN A 20 9.89 -15.52 7.06
C GLN A 20 9.36 -14.64 5.93
N ALA A 21 10.11 -13.60 5.58
CA ALA A 21 9.81 -12.78 4.40
C ALA A 21 9.75 -13.64 3.14
N ALA A 22 8.76 -13.40 2.32
CA ALA A 22 8.57 -14.08 1.04
C ALA A 22 8.81 -13.09 -0.11
N THR A 23 9.65 -13.48 -1.06
CA THR A 23 9.89 -12.69 -2.27
C THR A 23 8.59 -12.61 -3.10
N VAL A 24 8.26 -11.41 -3.54
CA VAL A 24 7.07 -11.14 -4.36
C VAL A 24 7.35 -11.48 -5.82
N ASN A 25 6.43 -12.22 -6.45
CA ASN A 25 6.46 -12.49 -7.88
C ASN A 25 5.54 -11.52 -8.63
N LEU A 26 6.12 -10.56 -9.33
CA LEU A 26 5.37 -9.52 -10.03
C LEU A 26 4.63 -10.02 -11.30
N ASN A 27 4.88 -11.25 -11.77
CA ASN A 27 4.16 -11.82 -12.92
C ASN A 27 2.67 -12.07 -12.65
N THR A 28 2.25 -12.06 -11.37
CA THR A 28 0.86 -12.27 -10.97
C THR A 28 0.10 -10.96 -10.72
N TRP A 29 0.80 -9.81 -10.82
CA TRP A 29 0.20 -8.50 -10.60
C TRP A 29 -0.52 -7.98 -11.84
N THR A 30 -1.41 -7.02 -11.65
CA THR A 30 -2.28 -6.48 -12.71
C THR A 30 -2.10 -4.98 -12.84
N ALA A 31 -2.04 -4.50 -14.11
CA ALA A 31 -2.01 -3.08 -14.42
C ALA A 31 -3.42 -2.51 -14.53
N GLU A 32 -3.61 -1.28 -14.02
CA GLU A 32 -4.85 -0.53 -14.12
C GLU A 32 -4.51 0.97 -14.24
N SER A 33 -5.22 1.69 -15.10
CA SER A 33 -5.02 3.13 -15.26
C SER A 33 -6.33 3.87 -15.08
N TYR A 34 -6.27 5.07 -14.57
CA TYR A 34 -7.41 5.97 -14.46
C TYR A 34 -7.94 6.36 -15.84
N PRO A 35 -9.17 6.92 -15.95
CA PRO A 35 -9.72 7.35 -17.24
C PRO A 35 -8.79 8.29 -17.99
N ALA A 36 -8.80 8.16 -19.30
CA ALA A 36 -7.90 8.89 -20.19
C ALA A 36 -8.06 10.41 -20.11
N VAL A 37 -6.95 11.09 -19.99
CA VAL A 37 -6.84 12.55 -20.18
C VAL A 37 -6.18 12.80 -21.53
N SER A 38 -6.64 13.84 -22.25
CA SER A 38 -6.12 14.16 -23.57
C SER A 38 -4.60 14.38 -23.56
N GLY A 39 -3.88 13.66 -24.42
CA GLY A 39 -2.43 13.73 -24.50
C GLY A 39 -1.67 12.79 -23.55
N PHE A 40 -2.36 12.13 -22.60
CA PHE A 40 -1.74 11.20 -21.65
C PHE A 40 -2.26 9.78 -21.89
N ASN A 41 -1.36 8.86 -22.17
CA ASN A 41 -1.68 7.45 -22.42
C ASN A 41 -1.75 6.67 -21.10
N PRO A 42 -2.41 5.49 -21.10
CA PRO A 42 -2.31 4.54 -20.02
C PRO A 42 -0.85 4.12 -19.75
N GLY A 43 -0.54 3.78 -18.51
CA GLY A 43 0.77 3.23 -18.15
C GLY A 43 1.04 1.89 -18.84
N ILE A 44 2.30 1.65 -19.19
CA ILE A 44 2.77 0.36 -19.72
C ILE A 44 3.76 -0.22 -18.71
N TRP A 45 3.38 -1.36 -18.15
CA TRP A 45 4.12 -2.08 -17.12
C TRP A 45 4.70 -3.36 -17.73
N THR A 46 6.02 -3.46 -17.77
CA THR A 46 6.76 -4.61 -18.32
C THR A 46 7.49 -5.32 -17.20
N VAL A 47 7.02 -6.51 -16.84
CA VAL A 47 7.64 -7.34 -15.80
C VAL A 47 8.85 -8.06 -16.40
N ALA A 48 9.95 -8.13 -15.62
CA ALA A 48 11.10 -8.94 -15.98
C ALA A 48 10.72 -10.44 -16.02
N PRO A 49 11.35 -11.25 -16.88
CA PRO A 49 10.95 -12.67 -17.06
C PRO A 49 10.99 -13.51 -15.78
N ASP A 50 11.84 -13.14 -14.82
CA ASP A 50 11.98 -13.80 -13.53
C ASP A 50 10.98 -13.28 -12.47
N GLY A 51 10.15 -12.28 -12.81
CA GLY A 51 9.18 -11.69 -11.90
C GLY A 51 9.77 -10.79 -10.81
N SER A 52 11.07 -10.53 -10.82
CA SER A 52 11.78 -9.81 -9.75
C SER A 52 11.67 -8.28 -9.83
N SER A 53 11.29 -7.75 -10.99
CA SER A 53 11.15 -6.31 -11.19
C SER A 53 10.14 -5.98 -12.29
N VAL A 54 9.64 -4.75 -12.27
CA VAL A 54 8.78 -4.19 -13.32
C VAL A 54 9.23 -2.80 -13.71
N LEU A 55 9.14 -2.48 -14.99
CA LEU A 55 9.40 -1.16 -15.56
C LEU A 55 8.09 -0.53 -16.02
N GLN A 56 7.78 0.66 -15.50
CA GLN A 56 6.77 1.54 -16.07
C GLN A 56 7.47 2.48 -17.07
N SER A 57 7.02 2.51 -18.33
CA SER A 57 7.76 3.13 -19.43
C SER A 57 7.08 4.35 -20.07
N VAL A 58 5.88 4.71 -19.64
CA VAL A 58 5.07 5.78 -20.26
C VAL A 58 4.96 6.98 -19.34
N ASN A 59 5.27 8.17 -19.85
CA ASN A 59 4.79 9.42 -19.27
C ASN A 59 3.30 9.54 -19.61
N GLY A 60 2.44 9.28 -18.63
CA GLY A 60 1.01 9.11 -18.87
C GLY A 60 0.13 9.45 -17.68
N GLN A 61 -1.14 9.13 -17.81
CA GLN A 61 -2.17 9.33 -16.78
C GLN A 61 -1.88 8.53 -15.51
N PRO A 62 -2.56 8.81 -14.37
CA PRO A 62 -2.42 8.03 -13.14
C PRO A 62 -2.60 6.54 -13.43
N THR A 63 -1.61 5.74 -13.08
CA THR A 63 -1.57 4.30 -13.36
C THR A 63 -1.05 3.53 -12.17
N PHE A 64 -1.64 2.34 -11.95
CA PHE A 64 -1.33 1.43 -10.87
C PHE A 64 -0.93 0.06 -11.41
N PHE A 65 -0.04 -0.62 -10.68
CA PHE A 65 0.29 -2.02 -10.87
C PHE A 65 0.15 -2.72 -9.53
N TYR A 66 -0.96 -3.44 -9.32
CA TYR A 66 -1.39 -3.91 -8.01
C TYR A 66 -1.18 -5.40 -7.80
N SER A 67 -0.95 -5.75 -6.52
CA SER A 67 -0.64 -7.10 -6.06
C SER A 67 -1.83 -8.06 -6.17
N ASP A 68 -1.51 -9.35 -6.12
CA ASP A 68 -2.48 -10.45 -5.98
C ASP A 68 -2.81 -10.77 -4.51
N PHE A 69 -2.15 -10.10 -3.56
CA PHE A 69 -2.36 -10.28 -2.11
C PHE A 69 -2.90 -9.01 -1.44
N SER A 70 -3.53 -9.19 -0.28
CA SER A 70 -3.94 -8.09 0.61
C SER A 70 -2.74 -7.56 1.38
N ALA A 71 -2.52 -6.25 1.34
CA ALA A 71 -1.39 -5.61 2.01
C ALA A 71 -1.64 -5.33 3.50
N GLN A 72 -2.90 -5.27 3.93
CA GLN A 72 -3.20 -4.99 5.34
C GLN A 72 -2.82 -6.18 6.24
N GLY A 73 -2.13 -5.90 7.32
CA GLY A 73 -1.59 -6.91 8.24
C GLY A 73 -0.19 -7.39 7.86
N THR A 74 0.47 -6.73 6.88
CA THR A 74 1.80 -7.10 6.41
C THR A 74 2.82 -5.99 6.60
N THR A 75 4.09 -6.37 6.61
CA THR A 75 5.22 -5.51 6.30
C THR A 75 5.66 -5.82 4.86
N VAL A 76 5.77 -4.79 4.04
CA VAL A 76 6.29 -4.91 2.66
C VAL A 76 7.52 -4.05 2.52
N THR A 77 8.59 -4.61 1.97
CA THR A 77 9.80 -3.87 1.61
C THR A 77 10.05 -3.98 0.11
N GLY A 78 10.70 -2.99 -0.47
CA GLY A 78 11.06 -3.02 -1.88
C GLY A 78 11.74 -1.74 -2.34
N LYS A 79 12.17 -1.72 -3.58
CA LYS A 79 12.99 -0.64 -4.14
C LYS A 79 12.34 0.03 -5.31
N ILE A 80 12.54 1.36 -5.41
CA ILE A 80 12.08 2.20 -6.51
C ILE A 80 13.26 3.03 -7.05
N ARG A 81 13.30 3.21 -8.37
CA ARG A 81 14.26 4.06 -9.05
C ARG A 81 13.69 4.63 -10.33
N VAL A 82 13.82 5.93 -10.53
CA VAL A 82 13.71 6.55 -11.85
C VAL A 82 15.03 6.36 -12.58
N ASN A 83 15.04 5.70 -13.73
CA ASN A 83 16.27 5.43 -14.46
C ASN A 83 16.86 6.71 -15.07
N GLN A 84 18.18 6.73 -15.29
CA GLN A 84 18.89 7.85 -15.93
C GLN A 84 18.31 8.15 -17.33
N GLY A 85 18.19 9.43 -17.65
CA GLY A 85 17.68 9.90 -18.94
C GLY A 85 16.14 9.89 -19.06
N ALA A 86 15.44 9.78 -17.94
CA ALA A 86 13.98 9.84 -17.91
C ALA A 86 13.42 11.21 -18.34
N GLY A 87 14.17 12.28 -18.04
CA GLY A 87 13.91 13.62 -18.55
C GLY A 87 12.70 14.34 -17.97
N ASP A 88 12.14 13.80 -16.87
CA ASP A 88 10.93 14.32 -16.22
C ASP A 88 11.10 14.44 -14.71
N ASP A 89 10.14 15.04 -14.00
CA ASP A 89 10.25 15.34 -12.58
C ASP A 89 8.97 15.02 -11.77
N ASP A 90 8.12 14.12 -12.32
CA ASP A 90 6.76 13.89 -11.87
C ASP A 90 6.62 12.78 -10.82
N PHE A 91 5.41 12.22 -10.66
CA PHE A 91 5.07 11.39 -9.53
C PHE A 91 5.45 9.92 -9.70
N ILE A 92 6.10 9.39 -8.67
CA ILE A 92 6.36 7.96 -8.46
C ILE A 92 5.85 7.57 -7.08
N GLY A 93 5.47 6.31 -6.85
CA GLY A 93 5.02 5.92 -5.51
C GLY A 93 4.27 4.62 -5.41
N PHE A 94 3.36 4.56 -4.42
CA PHE A 94 2.67 3.35 -4.00
C PHE A 94 1.23 3.63 -3.57
N GLY A 95 0.34 2.67 -3.83
CA GLY A 95 -1.00 2.62 -3.26
C GLY A 95 -1.11 1.54 -2.19
N LEU A 96 -1.81 1.79 -1.09
CA LEU A 96 -2.12 0.82 -0.04
C LEU A 96 -3.62 0.78 0.21
N GLY A 97 -4.21 -0.42 0.19
CA GLY A 97 -5.65 -0.58 0.28
C GLY A 97 -6.36 -0.45 -1.08
N PHE A 98 -5.62 -0.42 -2.20
CA PHE A 98 -6.16 -0.38 -3.56
C PHE A 98 -6.88 -1.67 -3.91
N ASN A 99 -8.03 -1.58 -4.56
CA ASN A 99 -8.78 -2.75 -5.01
C ASN A 99 -8.94 -2.76 -6.53
N PRO A 100 -9.11 -3.94 -7.16
CA PRO A 100 -9.39 -4.02 -8.58
C PRO A 100 -10.57 -3.13 -9.00
N ASN A 101 -10.40 -2.37 -10.06
CA ASN A 101 -11.33 -1.38 -10.62
C ASN A 101 -11.51 -0.10 -9.79
N ASP A 102 -10.66 0.18 -8.81
CA ASP A 102 -10.74 1.42 -8.05
C ASP A 102 -10.51 2.67 -8.91
N SER A 103 -9.86 2.54 -10.08
CA SER A 103 -9.75 3.63 -11.06
C SER A 103 -11.10 4.09 -11.65
N THR A 104 -12.14 3.28 -11.51
CA THR A 104 -13.50 3.56 -12.01
C THR A 104 -14.58 3.35 -10.96
N ASN A 105 -14.21 3.12 -9.73
CA ASN A 105 -15.10 2.84 -8.61
C ASN A 105 -15.41 4.12 -7.82
N PRO A 106 -16.65 4.65 -7.84
CA PRO A 106 -17.00 5.82 -7.03
C PRO A 106 -16.95 5.58 -5.52
N GLY A 107 -16.84 4.33 -5.08
CA GLY A 107 -16.66 3.94 -3.67
C GLY A 107 -15.21 3.63 -3.30
N ALA A 108 -14.23 3.89 -4.18
CA ALA A 108 -12.82 3.68 -3.90
C ALA A 108 -12.37 4.47 -2.65
N ASN A 109 -11.51 3.86 -1.84
CA ASN A 109 -10.91 4.50 -0.66
C ASN A 109 -9.60 3.79 -0.33
N TYR A 110 -8.49 4.42 -0.65
CA TYR A 110 -7.15 3.88 -0.42
C TYR A 110 -6.16 4.99 -0.06
N LEU A 111 -4.95 4.62 0.36
CA LEU A 111 -3.86 5.55 0.61
C LEU A 111 -2.92 5.60 -0.59
N LEU A 112 -2.55 6.80 -1.00
CA LEU A 112 -1.52 7.07 -2.00
C LEU A 112 -0.31 7.65 -1.29
N ILE A 113 0.84 7.00 -1.42
CA ILE A 113 2.15 7.48 -0.98
C ILE A 113 2.92 7.82 -2.24
N ASP A 114 3.09 9.09 -2.54
CA ASP A 114 3.76 9.50 -3.76
C ASP A 114 4.83 10.56 -3.53
N TRP A 115 5.75 10.64 -4.49
CA TRP A 115 6.94 11.45 -4.39
C TRP A 115 7.20 12.18 -5.69
N LYS A 116 7.23 13.52 -5.64
CA LYS A 116 7.52 14.40 -6.77
C LYS A 116 8.93 15.02 -6.65
N LYS A 117 9.66 15.08 -7.78
CA LYS A 117 11.02 15.60 -7.82
C LYS A 117 11.08 17.12 -7.71
N ALA A 118 10.19 17.85 -8.38
CA ALA A 118 10.17 19.30 -8.38
C ALA A 118 8.73 19.85 -8.37
N THR A 119 8.54 21.05 -7.81
CA THR A 119 7.26 21.76 -7.89
C THR A 119 7.01 22.22 -9.33
N GLN A 120 5.81 21.95 -9.84
CA GLN A 120 5.44 22.27 -11.23
C GLN A 120 3.98 22.65 -11.32
N PHE A 121 3.70 23.71 -12.10
CA PHE A 121 2.33 24.04 -12.49
C PHE A 121 1.95 23.29 -13.77
N PHE A 122 0.76 22.69 -13.78
CA PHE A 122 0.16 22.10 -14.97
C PHE A 122 -1.36 22.23 -14.94
N ASP A 123 -1.98 22.23 -16.11
CA ASP A 123 -3.43 22.20 -16.34
C ASP A 123 -3.72 21.10 -17.36
N PHE A 124 -4.37 20.03 -16.92
CA PHE A 124 -4.68 18.89 -17.79
C PHE A 124 -5.85 19.23 -18.75
N GLY A 125 -6.63 20.26 -18.47
CA GLY A 125 -7.79 20.63 -19.27
C GLY A 125 -8.89 19.56 -19.26
N ALA A 126 -9.83 19.66 -20.21
CA ALA A 126 -10.92 18.68 -20.30
C ALA A 126 -10.39 17.26 -20.64
N PRO A 127 -10.93 16.17 -20.03
CA PRO A 127 -12.12 16.12 -19.16
C PRO A 127 -11.89 16.50 -17.68
N SER A 128 -10.68 16.83 -17.25
CA SER A 128 -10.44 17.40 -15.95
C SER A 128 -11.18 18.75 -15.85
N THR A 129 -11.93 18.94 -14.78
CA THR A 129 -12.85 20.07 -14.64
C THR A 129 -12.30 21.19 -13.78
N SER A 130 -11.16 20.98 -13.16
CA SER A 130 -10.53 22.00 -12.31
C SER A 130 -9.57 22.89 -13.10
N PRO A 131 -9.35 24.11 -12.67
CA PRO A 131 -8.26 24.91 -13.21
C PRO A 131 -6.93 24.28 -12.82
N GLY A 132 -5.92 24.41 -13.66
CA GLY A 132 -4.56 23.96 -13.40
C GLY A 132 -4.02 24.49 -12.07
N GLY A 133 -3.06 23.78 -11.50
CA GLY A 133 -2.45 24.12 -10.22
C GLY A 133 -1.03 23.59 -10.07
N ASN A 134 -0.46 23.81 -8.89
CA ASN A 134 0.88 23.35 -8.58
C ASN A 134 0.87 21.98 -7.94
N ALA A 135 1.65 21.05 -8.51
CA ALA A 135 2.08 19.83 -7.83
C ALA A 135 3.24 20.18 -6.90
N PRO A 136 3.13 19.98 -5.59
CA PRO A 136 4.21 20.30 -4.66
C PRO A 136 5.30 19.23 -4.69
N ARG A 137 6.59 19.66 -4.65
CA ARG A 137 7.73 18.77 -4.50
C ARG A 137 7.69 18.03 -3.17
N GLY A 138 8.26 16.83 -3.12
CA GLY A 138 8.48 16.04 -1.91
C GLY A 138 7.59 14.82 -1.79
N LEU A 139 7.81 14.06 -0.73
CA LEU A 139 7.06 12.85 -0.39
C LEU A 139 5.81 13.21 0.41
N ALA A 140 4.67 12.69 -0.02
CA ALA A 140 3.38 12.89 0.64
C ALA A 140 2.64 11.56 0.84
N VAL A 141 1.69 11.55 1.75
CA VAL A 141 0.65 10.54 1.84
C VAL A 141 -0.72 11.23 1.76
N SER A 142 -1.55 10.75 0.85
CA SER A 142 -2.90 11.25 0.63
C SER A 142 -3.92 10.13 0.78
N ARG A 143 -5.13 10.46 1.20
CA ARG A 143 -6.30 9.61 1.05
C ARG A 143 -6.94 9.88 -0.29
N VAL A 144 -7.16 8.85 -1.07
CA VAL A 144 -7.89 8.89 -2.32
C VAL A 144 -9.29 8.36 -2.08
N THR A 145 -10.31 9.10 -2.52
CA THR A 145 -11.72 8.71 -2.44
C THR A 145 -12.41 8.86 -3.78
N GLY A 146 -13.20 7.85 -4.17
CA GLY A 146 -13.93 7.86 -5.43
C GLY A 146 -13.01 7.84 -6.66
N ILE A 147 -13.34 8.62 -7.66
CA ILE A 147 -12.63 8.69 -8.95
C ILE A 147 -12.10 10.11 -9.15
N PRO A 148 -10.92 10.45 -8.58
CA PRO A 148 -10.31 11.75 -8.80
C PRO A 148 -9.96 11.96 -10.28
N ASP A 149 -9.98 13.19 -10.71
CA ASP A 149 -9.43 13.57 -12.02
C ASP A 149 -7.91 13.85 -11.97
N ALA A 150 -7.31 14.13 -13.12
CA ALA A 150 -5.87 14.32 -13.22
C ALA A 150 -5.38 15.55 -12.44
N ASP A 151 -6.15 16.64 -12.39
CA ASP A 151 -5.79 17.84 -11.64
C ASP A 151 -5.87 17.61 -10.13
N GLU A 152 -6.79 16.76 -9.66
CA GLU A 152 -6.88 16.36 -8.26
C GLU A 152 -5.68 15.52 -7.83
N PHE A 153 -5.27 14.54 -8.65
CA PHE A 153 -4.02 13.80 -8.43
C PHE A 153 -2.80 14.71 -8.44
N TRP A 154 -2.78 15.68 -9.36
CA TRP A 154 -1.65 16.60 -9.51
C TRP A 154 -1.47 17.51 -8.30
N GLN A 155 -2.55 18.04 -7.77
CA GLN A 155 -2.54 19.03 -6.70
C GLN A 155 -2.70 18.45 -5.30
N HIS A 156 -2.93 17.12 -5.17
CA HIS A 156 -3.31 16.44 -3.93
C HIS A 156 -4.52 17.11 -3.25
N ALA A 157 -5.54 17.39 -4.04
CA ALA A 157 -6.68 18.15 -3.59
C ALA A 157 -8.01 17.53 -4.02
N ASN A 158 -9.07 17.88 -3.30
CA ASN A 158 -10.44 17.64 -3.72
C ASN A 158 -10.95 18.92 -4.35
N LEU A 159 -10.97 18.96 -5.67
CA LEU A 159 -11.31 20.18 -6.42
C LEU A 159 -12.77 20.18 -6.90
N ASN A 160 -13.28 19.02 -7.29
CA ASN A 160 -14.58 18.92 -7.93
C ASN A 160 -15.66 18.38 -7.01
N GLY A 161 -15.29 17.52 -6.04
CA GLY A 161 -16.24 16.87 -5.15
C GLY A 161 -17.34 16.06 -5.86
N THR A 162 -17.08 15.54 -7.08
CA THR A 162 -18.05 14.84 -7.91
C THR A 162 -17.55 13.45 -8.29
N PRO A 163 -18.20 12.37 -7.80
CA PRO A 163 -19.30 12.41 -6.82
C PRO A 163 -18.85 13.03 -5.50
N ALA A 164 -19.81 13.56 -4.74
CA ALA A 164 -19.51 14.22 -3.46
C ALA A 164 -18.61 13.32 -2.58
N GLY A 165 -17.46 13.85 -2.18
CA GLY A 165 -16.44 13.12 -1.42
C GLY A 165 -15.36 12.44 -2.27
N SER A 166 -15.39 12.54 -3.61
CA SER A 166 -14.26 12.14 -4.46
C SER A 166 -13.13 13.16 -4.37
N GLY A 167 -11.91 12.71 -4.68
CA GLY A 167 -10.71 13.54 -4.70
C GLY A 167 -9.59 13.02 -3.82
N LEU A 168 -8.58 13.85 -3.63
CA LEU A 168 -7.46 13.58 -2.73
C LEU A 168 -7.51 14.51 -1.51
N GLU A 169 -7.18 13.93 -0.35
CA GLU A 169 -6.90 14.67 0.88
C GLU A 169 -5.46 14.36 1.29
N GLU A 170 -4.56 15.34 1.20
CA GLU A 170 -3.20 15.16 1.71
C GLU A 170 -3.22 15.06 3.24
N LEU A 171 -2.82 13.91 3.78
CA LEU A 171 -2.85 13.63 5.22
C LEU A 171 -1.58 14.08 5.91
N ALA A 172 -0.42 13.90 5.25
CA ALA A 172 0.87 14.29 5.80
C ALA A 172 1.96 14.40 4.73
N ARG A 173 3.01 15.15 5.08
CA ARG A 173 4.28 15.20 4.34
C ARG A 173 5.36 14.42 5.09
N GLY A 174 6.30 13.86 4.33
CA GLY A 174 7.41 13.06 4.88
C GLY A 174 8.22 13.84 5.93
N ALA A 175 8.59 13.19 7.04
CA ALA A 175 9.29 13.84 8.15
C ALA A 175 10.59 14.52 7.75
N THR A 176 11.34 13.93 6.82
CA THR A 176 12.60 14.48 6.27
C THR A 176 12.54 14.76 4.77
N LEU A 177 11.53 14.24 4.07
CA LEU A 177 11.36 14.32 2.63
C LEU A 177 10.18 15.22 2.19
N ALA A 178 9.60 16.00 3.10
CA ALA A 178 8.44 16.89 2.83
C ALA A 178 8.66 17.83 1.64
N ASP A 179 9.87 18.33 1.47
CA ASP A 179 10.27 19.26 0.39
C ASP A 179 11.59 18.81 -0.24
N VAL A 180 11.82 17.50 -0.31
CA VAL A 180 12.99 16.91 -0.98
C VAL A 180 12.48 15.99 -2.08
N GLY A 181 12.86 16.29 -3.33
CA GLY A 181 12.48 15.48 -4.48
C GLY A 181 13.38 14.23 -4.63
N TRP A 182 12.85 13.21 -5.30
CA TRP A 182 13.65 12.06 -5.71
C TRP A 182 14.76 12.47 -6.71
N VAL A 183 15.82 11.67 -6.79
CA VAL A 183 16.98 11.91 -7.66
C VAL A 183 17.02 10.82 -8.73
N GLU A 184 17.15 11.24 -9.99
CA GLU A 184 17.27 10.36 -11.14
C GLU A 184 18.50 9.46 -11.03
N GLY A 185 18.31 8.17 -11.30
CA GLY A 185 19.35 7.15 -11.18
C GLY A 185 19.61 6.65 -9.75
N GLN A 186 19.12 7.33 -8.73
CA GLN A 186 19.19 6.86 -7.35
C GLN A 186 18.11 5.82 -7.07
N GLU A 187 18.49 4.73 -6.39
CA GLU A 187 17.58 3.72 -5.89
C GLU A 187 17.28 4.01 -4.42
N TYR A 188 16.01 3.88 -4.06
CA TYR A 188 15.50 4.06 -2.70
C TYR A 188 14.80 2.81 -2.22
N GLU A 189 15.04 2.42 -0.98
CA GLU A 189 14.33 1.34 -0.33
C GLU A 189 13.14 1.90 0.46
N PHE A 190 11.96 1.37 0.19
CA PHE A 190 10.74 1.66 0.94
C PHE A 190 10.38 0.47 1.83
N ALA A 191 9.92 0.76 3.05
CA ALA A 191 9.31 -0.21 3.94
C ALA A 191 7.96 0.32 4.43
N PHE A 192 6.95 -0.56 4.38
CA PHE A 192 5.57 -0.27 4.77
C PHE A 192 5.13 -1.25 5.85
N GLU A 193 4.74 -0.77 7.01
CA GLU A 193 3.97 -1.53 8.00
C GLU A 193 2.53 -1.06 7.93
N PHE A 194 1.66 -1.87 7.32
CA PHE A 194 0.28 -1.47 7.03
C PHE A 194 -0.73 -2.28 7.82
N GLY A 195 -1.36 -1.65 8.81
CA GLY A 195 -2.41 -2.22 9.65
C GLY A 195 -3.78 -1.57 9.43
N PRO A 196 -4.83 -2.11 10.08
CA PRO A 196 -6.17 -1.53 9.96
C PRO A 196 -6.29 -0.14 10.59
N ASN A 197 -5.40 0.20 11.54
CA ASN A 197 -5.47 1.45 12.30
C ASN A 197 -4.17 2.24 12.31
N ASN A 198 -3.14 1.75 11.63
CA ASN A 198 -1.84 2.42 11.58
C ASN A 198 -1.12 2.14 10.26
N LEU A 199 -0.33 3.11 9.83
CA LEU A 199 0.60 3.00 8.71
C LEU A 199 1.93 3.61 9.13
N VAL A 200 3.01 2.83 9.06
CA VAL A 200 4.39 3.34 9.16
C VAL A 200 5.07 3.18 7.81
N VAL A 201 5.71 4.26 7.34
CA VAL A 201 6.48 4.24 6.08
C VAL A 201 7.91 4.72 6.36
N ARG A 202 8.89 3.94 5.91
CA ARG A 202 10.31 4.31 5.95
C ARG A 202 10.89 4.36 4.55
N VAL A 203 11.79 5.31 4.34
CA VAL A 203 12.61 5.43 3.12
C VAL A 203 14.08 5.36 3.53
N ASP A 204 14.82 4.41 2.97
CA ASP A 204 16.22 4.12 3.33
C ASP A 204 16.43 3.98 4.84
N GLY A 205 15.50 3.29 5.51
CA GLY A 205 15.47 3.07 6.95
C GLY A 205 15.02 4.25 7.79
N VAL A 206 14.81 5.44 7.21
CA VAL A 206 14.35 6.65 7.92
C VAL A 206 12.84 6.73 7.87
N GLU A 207 12.20 6.82 9.05
CA GLU A 207 10.76 6.96 9.17
C GLU A 207 10.30 8.30 8.59
N GLN A 208 9.35 8.22 7.65
CA GLN A 208 8.75 9.38 7.00
C GLN A 208 7.33 9.62 7.50
N PHE A 209 6.60 8.55 7.77
CA PHE A 209 5.23 8.62 8.28
C PHE A 209 5.00 7.61 9.39
N ASP A 210 4.27 8.03 10.42
CA ASP A 210 3.63 7.20 11.44
C ASP A 210 2.20 7.73 11.64
N LEU A 211 1.24 7.10 10.96
CA LEU A 211 -0.14 7.56 10.91
C LEU A 211 -1.05 6.62 11.68
N VAL A 212 -1.91 7.21 12.49
CA VAL A 212 -3.02 6.52 13.17
C VAL A 212 -4.33 6.93 12.53
N GLY A 213 -5.14 5.94 12.14
CA GLY A 213 -6.42 6.18 11.48
C GLY A 213 -7.14 4.89 11.15
N ALA A 214 -8.33 4.97 10.57
CA ALA A 214 -9.00 3.80 10.00
C ALA A 214 -8.62 3.66 8.52
N PHE A 215 -8.03 2.52 8.16
CA PHE A 215 -7.55 2.24 6.82
C PHE A 215 -8.28 1.02 6.24
N GLY A 216 -8.76 1.16 4.99
CA GLY A 216 -9.40 0.08 4.26
C GLY A 216 -8.43 -1.06 3.95
N ASN A 217 -8.94 -2.29 3.95
CA ASN A 217 -8.18 -3.41 3.46
C ASN A 217 -8.17 -3.39 1.92
N GLY A 218 -7.06 -3.83 1.34
CA GLY A 218 -6.88 -3.95 -0.10
C GLY A 218 -5.44 -4.33 -0.42
N ARG A 219 -5.07 -4.14 -1.66
CA ARG A 219 -3.80 -4.54 -2.23
C ARG A 219 -2.74 -3.47 -2.07
N MET A 220 -1.47 -3.87 -2.15
CA MET A 220 -0.39 -2.96 -2.49
C MET A 220 -0.39 -2.71 -3.99
N ALA A 221 -0.07 -1.48 -4.39
CA ALA A 221 0.12 -1.12 -5.79
C ALA A 221 1.35 -0.21 -5.97
N PHE A 222 2.01 -0.31 -7.11
CA PHE A 222 2.96 0.71 -7.57
C PHE A 222 2.19 1.80 -8.30
N TYR A 223 2.62 3.01 -8.18
CA TYR A 223 1.95 4.19 -8.74
C TYR A 223 2.90 5.05 -9.56
N ASN A 224 2.43 5.48 -10.72
CA ASN A 224 3.07 6.50 -11.53
C ASN A 224 2.04 7.46 -12.09
N PHE A 225 2.42 8.73 -12.20
CA PHE A 225 1.67 9.74 -12.92
C PHE A 225 2.63 10.72 -13.57
N SER A 226 2.47 10.91 -14.88
CA SER A 226 3.29 11.81 -15.69
C SER A 226 4.81 11.53 -15.63
N GLN A 227 5.23 10.35 -15.16
CA GLN A 227 6.62 9.95 -15.04
C GLN A 227 6.87 8.62 -15.76
N ALA A 228 7.81 8.61 -16.70
CA ALA A 228 8.29 7.41 -17.36
C ALA A 228 9.58 6.86 -16.74
N ASN A 229 9.97 5.67 -17.19
CA ASN A 229 11.24 5.02 -16.85
C ASN A 229 11.43 4.70 -15.37
N VAL A 230 10.36 4.29 -14.69
CA VAL A 230 10.39 3.94 -13.27
C VAL A 230 10.47 2.42 -13.09
N ARG A 231 11.48 1.97 -12.37
CA ARG A 231 11.67 0.56 -12.00
C ARG A 231 11.31 0.33 -10.55
N TYR A 232 10.54 -0.73 -10.32
CA TYR A 232 10.24 -1.30 -9.00
C TYR A 232 10.86 -2.69 -8.92
N SER A 233 11.52 -3.03 -7.81
CA SER A 233 12.29 -4.28 -7.68
C SER A 233 12.48 -4.73 -6.24
N ALA A 234 12.93 -5.98 -6.06
CA ALA A 234 13.33 -6.57 -4.78
C ALA A 234 12.23 -6.50 -3.71
N PHE A 235 10.97 -6.75 -4.10
CA PHE A 235 9.86 -6.72 -3.16
C PHE A 235 9.79 -8.01 -2.36
N GLU A 236 9.61 -7.84 -1.05
CA GLU A 236 9.39 -8.90 -0.08
C GLU A 236 8.18 -8.56 0.79
N VAL A 237 7.45 -9.58 1.23
CA VAL A 237 6.30 -9.45 2.10
C VAL A 237 6.42 -10.41 3.28
N GLU A 238 6.12 -9.91 4.47
CA GLU A 238 6.05 -10.71 5.70
C GLU A 238 4.82 -10.29 6.52
N PRO A 239 4.32 -11.15 7.43
CA PRO A 239 3.31 -10.74 8.38
C PRO A 239 3.80 -9.54 9.19
N GLY A 240 2.96 -8.50 9.27
CA GLY A 240 3.28 -7.29 10.02
C GLY A 240 3.28 -7.53 11.53
N PRO A 241 3.80 -6.58 12.32
CA PRO A 241 3.85 -6.65 13.78
C PRO A 241 2.47 -6.48 14.44
N PHE A 242 1.39 -6.65 13.67
CA PHE A 242 0.02 -6.46 14.14
C PHE A 242 -0.50 -7.71 14.84
N PRO A 243 -1.31 -7.57 15.92
CA PRO A 243 -1.93 -8.72 16.53
C PRO A 243 -2.86 -9.41 15.52
N THR A 244 -2.45 -10.60 15.07
CA THR A 244 -3.37 -11.46 14.30
C THR A 244 -4.50 -11.92 15.22
N PRO A 245 -5.77 -11.84 14.82
CA PRO A 245 -6.86 -12.43 15.58
C PRO A 245 -6.54 -13.89 15.84
N ALA A 246 -6.59 -14.31 17.10
CA ALA A 246 -6.33 -15.72 17.44
C ALA A 246 -7.27 -16.60 16.59
N PRO A 247 -6.75 -17.65 15.91
CA PRO A 247 -7.60 -18.52 15.11
C PRO A 247 -8.79 -18.99 15.93
N GLY A 248 -9.98 -18.97 15.34
CA GLY A 248 -11.22 -19.39 16.02
C GLY A 248 -11.16 -20.78 16.66
N THR A 249 -10.19 -21.62 16.23
CA THR A 249 -9.79 -22.88 16.86
C THR A 249 -9.40 -22.74 18.34
N LEU A 250 -8.74 -21.67 18.76
CA LEU A 250 -8.38 -21.47 20.18
C LEU A 250 -9.64 -21.12 21.01
N ALA A 251 -10.57 -20.36 20.44
CA ALA A 251 -11.85 -20.09 21.09
C ALA A 251 -12.70 -21.35 21.21
N LEU A 252 -12.70 -22.22 20.20
CA LEU A 252 -13.40 -23.52 20.22
C LEU A 252 -12.79 -24.49 21.22
N ILE A 253 -11.46 -24.54 21.32
CA ILE A 253 -10.76 -25.38 22.34
C ILE A 253 -11.07 -24.88 23.75
N GLY A 254 -11.08 -23.56 23.96
CA GLY A 254 -11.46 -22.95 25.24
C GLY A 254 -12.90 -23.30 25.65
N LEU A 255 -13.84 -23.22 24.72
CA LEU A 255 -15.24 -23.59 24.93
C LEU A 255 -15.41 -25.09 25.18
N ALA A 256 -14.68 -25.94 24.47
CA ALA A 256 -14.72 -27.39 24.67
C ALA A 256 -14.17 -27.78 26.04
N LEU A 257 -13.09 -27.17 26.52
CA LEU A 257 -12.53 -27.39 27.86
C LEU A 257 -13.47 -26.91 28.98
N LEU A 258 -14.13 -25.76 28.78
CA LEU A 258 -15.15 -25.25 29.69
C LEU A 258 -16.37 -26.19 29.76
N GLY A 259 -16.84 -26.70 28.62
CA GLY A 259 -17.92 -27.67 28.54
C GLY A 259 -17.61 -28.97 29.25
N LEU A 260 -16.39 -29.48 29.12
CA LEU A 260 -15.90 -30.67 29.81
C LEU A 260 -15.82 -30.46 31.34
N HIS A 261 -15.38 -29.28 31.78
CA HIS A 261 -15.27 -28.96 33.20
C HIS A 261 -16.68 -28.85 33.86
N LEU A 262 -17.62 -28.23 33.18
CA LEU A 262 -19.02 -28.10 33.65
C LEU A 262 -19.77 -29.46 33.66
N SER A 263 -19.46 -30.34 32.69
CA SER A 263 -20.09 -31.67 32.65
C SER A 263 -19.61 -32.60 33.78
N ARG A 264 -18.37 -32.46 34.22
CA ARG A 264 -17.80 -33.21 35.36
C ARG A 264 -18.38 -32.75 36.68
N ARG A 265 -18.72 -31.48 36.87
CA ARG A 265 -19.36 -30.99 38.12
C ARG A 265 -20.82 -31.41 38.29
N ARG A 266 -21.50 -31.83 37.22
CA ARG A 266 -22.88 -32.32 37.28
C ARG A 266 -23.01 -33.82 37.59
N ARG A 267 -21.87 -34.54 37.62
CA ARG A 267 -21.83 -36.00 37.91
C ARG A 267 -21.21 -36.34 39.28
N ALA A 268 -20.84 -35.34 40.06
CA ALA A 268 -20.48 -35.42 41.47
C ALA A 268 -21.57 -34.82 42.35
#